data_eeb226824b61edff3b0097b24555b3b7
#
_entry.id   eeb226824b61edff3b0097b24555b3b7
#
_cell.length_a   1.000
_cell.length_b   1.000
_cell.length_c   1.000
_cell.angle_alpha   90.00
_cell.angle_beta   90.00
_cell.angle_gamma   90.00
#
_symmetry.space_group_name_H-M   'P 1'
#
loop_
_entity.id
_entity.type
_entity.pdbx_description
1 polymer ?
#
loop_
_entity_poly.entity_id
_entity_poly.type
_entity_poly.pdbx_seq_one_letter_code
_entity_poly.pdbx_strand_id
1 'polypeptide(L)'
;MKKILALLLAITMIAAFCACAQKPADTTPADTAADAPAASDGKLIKVGIIKNDPNESGYRTANDKDLKAMFTEENGYDASFAYSLKNDEQIAAAQKFIQDEVDYLLISAAGTSGWDSVLQDAQAAGIQVILFDRTIDADESLYVASIVSDMAKEGQTAVDWLTSQGLDSYNIIHIQGVMGSAAQIGRTGALDAQVAANDNWNMVTQQTAEWNAETAQQIVQSVIDSGKEFNVIYAENDDMAKGAVAALDKANISHGVGKDVIVMGFDCNKWALEELLAGNWNYDGQCNPFQASYIDAIIKDLENGKTPAEKTIIMDEKGFDASTITQEDVDNYGI
;
A
#
# COMPACT_ATOMS: atom_id res chain seq x y z
N MET A 1 -17.06 64.84 2.04
CA MET A 1 -18.08 65.82 2.50
C MET A 1 -19.12 65.05 3.29
N LYS A 2 -19.22 65.40 4.54
CA LYS A 2 -20.42 65.53 5.39
C LYS A 2 -21.26 64.24 5.58
N LYS A 3 -21.19 63.54 6.76
CA LYS A 3 -21.89 63.91 8.00
C LYS A 3 -23.34 63.40 7.95
N ILE A 4 -23.98 62.74 8.92
CA ILE A 4 -24.17 62.86 10.37
C ILE A 4 -25.21 61.76 10.70
N LEU A 5 -25.11 60.90 11.68
CA LEU A 5 -25.35 60.99 13.13
C LEU A 5 -26.85 60.93 13.55
N ALA A 6 -27.07 60.19 14.58
CA ALA A 6 -28.00 60.34 15.69
C ALA A 6 -29.16 59.31 15.71
N LEU A 7 -29.44 58.68 16.78
CA LEU A 7 -29.39 58.77 18.23
C LEU A 7 -30.78 58.45 18.81
N LEU A 8 -30.84 57.57 19.80
CA LEU A 8 -31.68 57.57 21.02
C LEU A 8 -33.21 57.34 20.83
N LEU A 9 -33.91 56.60 21.67
CA LEU A 9 -34.06 56.63 23.10
C LEU A 9 -34.91 55.45 23.61
N ALA A 10 -34.57 54.95 24.74
CA ALA A 10 -35.28 54.09 25.66
C ALA A 10 -36.65 54.58 26.11
N ILE A 11 -37.48 53.70 26.62
CA ILE A 11 -38.31 53.92 27.82
C ILE A 11 -38.70 52.56 28.43
N THR A 12 -38.39 52.46 29.70
CA THR A 12 -38.77 51.49 30.73
C THR A 12 -40.24 51.52 31.10
N MET A 13 -40.80 50.40 31.51
CA MET A 13 -41.73 50.36 32.65
C MET A 13 -41.78 49.00 33.35
N ILE A 14 -41.66 49.12 34.65
CA ILE A 14 -41.66 48.15 35.72
C ILE A 14 -43.09 47.78 36.09
N ALA A 15 -43.36 46.52 36.38
CA ALA A 15 -44.33 46.16 37.41
C ALA A 15 -43.97 44.80 38.00
N ALA A 16 -43.90 44.79 39.31
CA ALA A 16 -43.49 43.71 40.20
C ALA A 16 -44.66 42.85 40.70
N PHE A 17 -44.28 41.83 41.43
CA PHE A 17 -45.00 40.88 42.36
C PHE A 17 -45.44 39.58 41.69
N CYS A 18 -45.00 38.41 42.19
CA CYS A 18 -45.04 37.86 43.52
C CYS A 18 -44.14 36.63 43.63
N ALA A 19 -43.50 36.45 44.77
CA ALA A 19 -42.65 35.32 45.10
C ALA A 19 -43.45 34.03 45.34
N CYS A 20 -42.91 32.91 44.84
CA CYS A 20 -42.99 31.62 45.50
C CYS A 20 -41.71 30.83 45.22
N ALA A 21 -41.03 30.49 46.29
CA ALA A 21 -39.76 29.78 46.27
C ALA A 21 -39.94 28.35 45.76
N GLN A 22 -39.22 27.98 44.72
CA GLN A 22 -38.90 26.59 44.41
C GLN A 22 -37.42 26.46 44.05
N LYS A 23 -36.80 25.48 44.71
CA LYS A 23 -35.41 25.07 44.66
C LYS A 23 -34.88 24.88 43.23
N PRO A 24 -33.67 25.26 42.87
CA PRO A 24 -33.12 25.02 41.54
C PRO A 24 -32.93 23.50 41.31
N ALA A 25 -33.52 23.01 40.23
CA ALA A 25 -33.16 21.73 39.68
C ALA A 25 -31.84 21.83 38.93
N ASP A 26 -30.92 21.01 39.32
CA ASP A 26 -29.63 20.77 38.68
C ASP A 26 -29.87 20.29 37.24
N THR A 27 -29.61 21.11 36.26
CA THR A 27 -29.60 20.74 34.86
C THR A 27 -28.19 20.31 34.48
N THR A 28 -27.89 19.05 34.69
CA THR A 28 -26.80 18.36 33.99
C THR A 28 -27.04 18.47 32.48
N PRO A 29 -26.05 18.85 31.66
CA PRO A 29 -26.19 18.77 30.22
C PRO A 29 -26.42 17.31 29.82
N ALA A 30 -27.45 17.07 29.01
CA ALA A 30 -27.66 15.78 28.39
C ALA A 30 -26.43 15.40 27.58
N ASP A 31 -25.76 14.37 28.03
CA ASP A 31 -24.77 13.63 27.28
C ASP A 31 -25.47 13.13 26.01
N THR A 32 -25.09 13.66 24.87
CA THR A 32 -25.43 13.07 23.58
C THR A 32 -24.65 11.78 23.51
N ALA A 33 -25.29 10.71 23.97
CA ALA A 33 -24.82 9.37 23.67
C ALA A 33 -24.66 9.28 22.15
N ALA A 34 -23.42 9.15 21.70
CA ALA A 34 -23.14 8.70 20.36
C ALA A 34 -23.89 7.37 20.16
N ASP A 35 -24.66 7.30 19.11
CA ASP A 35 -25.32 6.07 18.68
C ASP A 35 -24.26 4.96 18.61
N ALA A 36 -24.32 4.05 19.53
CA ALA A 36 -23.56 2.81 19.44
C ALA A 36 -24.08 2.06 18.20
N PRO A 37 -23.22 1.49 17.36
CA PRO A 37 -23.67 0.70 16.22
C PRO A 37 -24.68 -0.36 16.71
N ALA A 38 -25.77 -0.54 15.97
CA ALA A 38 -26.75 -1.56 16.25
C ALA A 38 -26.01 -2.90 16.39
N ALA A 39 -26.21 -3.57 17.53
CA ALA A 39 -25.64 -4.89 17.75
C ALA A 39 -26.14 -5.79 16.62
N SER A 40 -25.22 -6.31 15.79
CA SER A 40 -25.51 -7.41 14.87
C SER A 40 -26.10 -8.56 15.70
N ASP A 41 -26.98 -9.35 15.12
CA ASP A 41 -27.64 -10.52 15.73
C ASP A 41 -26.64 -11.67 16.05
N GLY A 42 -25.38 -11.37 16.25
CA GLY A 42 -24.34 -12.30 16.69
C GLY A 42 -23.78 -13.21 15.58
N LYS A 43 -24.19 -13.00 14.33
CA LYS A 43 -23.63 -13.71 13.18
C LYS A 43 -22.33 -13.03 12.77
N LEU A 44 -21.22 -13.78 12.76
CA LEU A 44 -19.95 -13.30 12.20
C LEU A 44 -20.03 -13.17 10.67
N ILE A 45 -19.39 -12.16 10.15
CA ILE A 45 -19.22 -11.96 8.70
C ILE A 45 -18.13 -12.92 8.21
N LYS A 46 -18.46 -13.80 7.29
CA LYS A 46 -17.52 -14.78 6.72
C LYS A 46 -16.65 -14.11 5.65
N VAL A 47 -15.33 -14.15 5.81
CA VAL A 47 -14.38 -13.52 4.92
C VAL A 47 -13.35 -14.52 4.43
N GLY A 48 -13.27 -14.74 3.11
CA GLY A 48 -12.18 -15.48 2.46
C GLY A 48 -11.10 -14.50 2.00
N ILE A 49 -9.87 -14.67 2.47
CA ILE A 49 -8.75 -13.76 2.18
C ILE A 49 -7.68 -14.53 1.40
N ILE A 50 -7.42 -14.09 0.17
CA ILE A 50 -6.44 -14.69 -0.73
C ILE A 50 -5.28 -13.72 -0.92
N LYS A 51 -4.07 -14.20 -0.67
CA LYS A 51 -2.86 -13.39 -0.79
C LYS A 51 -1.60 -14.24 -0.95
N ASN A 52 -0.49 -13.59 -1.25
CA ASN A 52 0.82 -14.23 -1.26
C ASN A 52 1.26 -14.69 0.14
N ASP A 53 2.19 -15.65 0.18
CA ASP A 53 2.76 -16.15 1.43
C ASP A 53 3.42 -15.01 2.23
N PRO A 54 3.13 -14.89 3.54
CA PRO A 54 3.72 -13.83 4.38
C PRO A 54 5.24 -13.91 4.50
N ASN A 55 5.84 -15.06 4.21
CA ASN A 55 7.29 -15.23 4.25
C ASN A 55 8.00 -14.84 2.94
N GLU A 56 7.26 -14.37 1.92
CA GLU A 56 7.83 -13.94 0.63
C GLU A 56 8.71 -12.69 0.79
N SER A 57 8.25 -11.71 1.59
CA SER A 57 8.93 -10.42 1.79
C SER A 57 8.52 -9.73 3.09
N GLY A 58 9.24 -8.69 3.47
CA GLY A 58 8.87 -7.82 4.60
C GLY A 58 7.48 -7.20 4.43
N TYR A 59 7.17 -6.70 3.23
CA TYR A 59 5.84 -6.19 2.87
C TYR A 59 4.73 -7.23 3.15
N ARG A 60 4.92 -8.49 2.71
CA ARG A 60 3.93 -9.56 2.89
C ARG A 60 3.72 -9.92 4.36
N THR A 61 4.79 -9.91 5.15
CA THR A 61 4.72 -10.11 6.61
C THR A 61 3.91 -9.00 7.28
N ALA A 62 4.18 -7.73 6.96
CA ALA A 62 3.48 -6.58 7.52
C ALA A 62 1.98 -6.58 7.13
N ASN A 63 1.67 -6.80 5.85
CA ASN A 63 0.30 -6.89 5.36
C ASN A 63 -0.49 -8.05 5.99
N ASP A 64 0.12 -9.21 6.18
CA ASP A 64 -0.52 -10.36 6.83
C ASP A 64 -0.86 -10.06 8.30
N LYS A 65 0.06 -9.40 8.99
CA LYS A 65 -0.14 -8.99 10.39
C LYS A 65 -1.28 -7.97 10.51
N ASP A 66 -1.35 -6.99 9.61
CA ASP A 66 -2.41 -5.98 9.55
C ASP A 66 -3.79 -6.63 9.35
N LEU A 67 -3.93 -7.50 8.35
CA LEU A 67 -5.16 -8.22 8.08
C LEU A 67 -5.58 -9.14 9.23
N LYS A 68 -4.65 -9.90 9.81
CA LYS A 68 -4.95 -10.80 10.96
C LYS A 68 -5.33 -10.04 12.23
N ALA A 69 -4.82 -8.83 12.42
CA ALA A 69 -5.21 -7.99 13.54
C ALA A 69 -6.64 -7.43 13.38
N MET A 70 -7.06 -7.15 12.14
CA MET A 70 -8.37 -6.60 11.84
C MET A 70 -9.46 -7.68 11.75
N PHE A 71 -9.22 -8.76 10.98
CA PHE A 71 -10.24 -9.76 10.66
C PHE A 71 -10.27 -10.88 11.71
N THR A 72 -10.83 -10.57 12.89
CA THR A 72 -10.96 -11.46 14.05
C THR A 72 -12.42 -11.62 14.47
N GLU A 73 -12.74 -12.68 15.20
CA GLU A 73 -14.08 -12.88 15.79
C GLU A 73 -14.46 -11.72 16.72
N GLU A 74 -13.51 -11.15 17.46
CA GLU A 74 -13.73 -10.00 18.34
C GLU A 74 -14.20 -8.77 17.56
N ASN A 75 -13.71 -8.60 16.33
CA ASN A 75 -14.12 -7.53 15.42
C ASN A 75 -15.35 -7.89 14.56
N GLY A 76 -15.95 -9.07 14.77
CA GLY A 76 -17.16 -9.52 14.08
C GLY A 76 -16.93 -10.37 12.83
N TYR A 77 -15.74 -10.90 12.61
CA TYR A 77 -15.36 -11.64 11.41
C TYR A 77 -15.04 -13.11 11.67
N ASP A 78 -15.52 -13.99 10.79
CA ASP A 78 -15.06 -15.38 10.62
C ASP A 78 -14.17 -15.41 9.38
N ALA A 79 -12.85 -15.18 9.57
CA ALA A 79 -11.90 -15.02 8.49
C ALA A 79 -11.07 -16.27 8.22
N SER A 80 -11.00 -16.66 6.96
CA SER A 80 -10.17 -17.76 6.48
C SER A 80 -9.15 -17.25 5.47
N PHE A 81 -7.89 -17.66 5.61
CA PHE A 81 -6.78 -17.22 4.76
C PHE A 81 -6.32 -18.34 3.82
N ALA A 82 -6.04 -17.98 2.58
CA ALA A 82 -5.40 -18.85 1.60
C ALA A 82 -4.14 -18.15 1.05
N TYR A 83 -3.02 -18.85 1.10
CA TYR A 83 -1.72 -18.33 0.69
C TYR A 83 -1.18 -19.10 -0.51
N SER A 84 -0.79 -18.39 -1.57
CA SER A 84 -0.04 -18.98 -2.67
C SER A 84 0.70 -17.90 -3.46
N LEU A 85 1.89 -18.24 -3.96
CA LEU A 85 2.67 -17.44 -4.91
C LEU A 85 2.25 -17.71 -6.37
N LYS A 86 1.29 -18.62 -6.59
CA LYS A 86 0.83 -19.01 -7.93
C LYS A 86 -0.60 -18.55 -8.16
N ASN A 87 -0.80 -17.89 -9.27
CA ASN A 87 -2.07 -17.31 -9.64
C ASN A 87 -3.19 -18.36 -9.81
N ASP A 88 -2.87 -19.51 -10.41
CA ASP A 88 -3.81 -20.62 -10.59
C ASP A 88 -4.25 -21.26 -9.25
N GLU A 89 -3.34 -21.36 -8.27
CA GLU A 89 -3.68 -21.83 -6.93
C GLU A 89 -4.54 -20.80 -6.17
N GLN A 90 -4.31 -19.49 -6.36
CA GLN A 90 -5.16 -18.45 -5.79
C GLN A 90 -6.58 -18.46 -6.40
N ILE A 91 -6.69 -18.66 -7.71
CA ILE A 91 -7.99 -18.82 -8.40
C ILE A 91 -8.73 -20.05 -7.88
N ALA A 92 -8.04 -21.18 -7.65
CA ALA A 92 -8.63 -22.37 -7.06
C ALA A 92 -9.08 -22.14 -5.60
N ALA A 93 -8.33 -21.34 -4.84
CA ALA A 93 -8.75 -20.93 -3.49
C ALA A 93 -10.00 -20.06 -3.52
N ALA A 94 -10.14 -19.16 -4.50
CA ALA A 94 -11.36 -18.37 -4.69
C ALA A 94 -12.57 -19.27 -4.97
N GLN A 95 -12.43 -20.25 -5.86
CA GLN A 95 -13.48 -21.25 -6.12
C GLN A 95 -13.90 -22.01 -4.85
N LYS A 96 -12.92 -22.34 -3.99
CA LYS A 96 -13.22 -22.99 -2.71
C LYS A 96 -13.98 -22.05 -1.77
N PHE A 97 -13.59 -20.80 -1.61
CA PHE A 97 -14.31 -19.86 -0.78
C PHE A 97 -15.73 -19.58 -1.27
N ILE A 98 -15.95 -19.60 -2.61
CA ILE A 98 -17.30 -19.55 -3.19
C ILE A 98 -18.15 -20.77 -2.72
N GLN A 99 -17.56 -21.97 -2.74
CA GLN A 99 -18.24 -23.20 -2.26
C GLN A 99 -18.48 -23.19 -0.75
N ASP A 100 -17.62 -22.55 0.03
CA ASP A 100 -17.73 -22.38 1.47
C ASP A 100 -18.75 -21.26 1.85
N GLU A 101 -19.36 -20.60 0.84
CA GLU A 101 -20.37 -19.55 1.00
C GLU A 101 -19.90 -18.39 1.92
N VAL A 102 -18.72 -17.82 1.60
CA VAL A 102 -18.24 -16.61 2.28
C VAL A 102 -19.12 -15.41 1.91
N ASP A 103 -19.26 -14.44 2.81
CA ASP A 103 -19.98 -13.19 2.52
C ASP A 103 -19.08 -12.24 1.68
N TYR A 104 -17.79 -12.23 1.95
CA TYR A 104 -16.78 -11.41 1.26
C TYR A 104 -15.57 -12.22 0.81
N LEU A 105 -15.07 -11.89 -0.38
CA LEU A 105 -13.83 -12.43 -0.93
C LEU A 105 -12.83 -11.29 -1.13
N LEU A 106 -11.73 -11.31 -0.37
CA LEU A 106 -10.65 -10.33 -0.44
C LEU A 106 -9.49 -10.91 -1.23
N ILE A 107 -8.99 -10.18 -2.23
CA ILE A 107 -7.97 -10.70 -3.16
C ILE A 107 -6.80 -9.72 -3.31
N SER A 108 -5.59 -10.19 -2.95
CA SER A 108 -4.31 -9.64 -3.38
C SER A 108 -3.66 -10.63 -4.35
N ALA A 109 -3.78 -10.36 -5.64
CA ALA A 109 -3.46 -11.31 -6.69
C ALA A 109 -1.95 -11.51 -6.91
N ALA A 110 -1.51 -12.75 -7.10
CA ALA A 110 -0.13 -13.06 -7.49
C ALA A 110 0.14 -12.60 -8.94
N GLY A 111 -0.84 -12.74 -9.84
CA GLY A 111 -0.80 -12.28 -11.22
C GLY A 111 -2.09 -11.58 -11.62
N THR A 112 -2.02 -10.69 -12.61
CA THR A 112 -3.15 -9.83 -12.98
C THR A 112 -4.25 -10.53 -13.78
N SER A 113 -3.94 -11.59 -14.51
CA SER A 113 -4.83 -12.19 -15.52
C SER A 113 -5.54 -13.46 -15.04
N GLY A 114 -6.64 -13.80 -15.73
CA GLY A 114 -7.36 -15.09 -15.55
C GLY A 114 -8.44 -15.10 -14.47
N TRP A 115 -8.75 -13.96 -13.89
CA TRP A 115 -9.69 -13.83 -12.78
C TRP A 115 -11.17 -13.77 -13.19
N ASP A 116 -11.49 -13.40 -14.44
CA ASP A 116 -12.87 -13.11 -14.87
C ASP A 116 -13.87 -14.21 -14.53
N SER A 117 -13.53 -15.48 -14.83
CA SER A 117 -14.46 -16.60 -14.64
C SER A 117 -14.82 -16.80 -13.16
N VAL A 118 -13.82 -16.81 -12.26
CA VAL A 118 -14.07 -17.04 -10.84
C VAL A 118 -14.77 -15.83 -10.19
N LEU A 119 -14.50 -14.61 -10.67
CA LEU A 119 -15.20 -13.41 -10.20
C LEU A 119 -16.67 -13.39 -10.65
N GLN A 120 -16.97 -13.87 -11.86
CA GLN A 120 -18.35 -14.07 -12.32
C GLN A 120 -19.08 -15.11 -11.47
N ASP A 121 -18.41 -16.21 -11.10
CA ASP A 121 -18.96 -17.21 -10.20
C ASP A 121 -19.24 -16.63 -8.80
N ALA A 122 -18.33 -15.81 -8.25
CA ALA A 122 -18.53 -15.11 -6.97
C ALA A 122 -19.73 -14.16 -7.04
N GLN A 123 -19.84 -13.37 -8.13
CA GLN A 123 -20.96 -12.46 -8.34
C GLN A 123 -22.29 -13.22 -8.45
N ALA A 124 -22.32 -14.36 -9.18
CA ALA A 124 -23.51 -15.19 -9.31
C ALA A 124 -23.94 -15.83 -7.96
N ALA A 125 -22.99 -16.09 -7.08
CA ALA A 125 -23.23 -16.57 -5.71
C ALA A 125 -23.62 -15.44 -4.73
N GLY A 126 -23.60 -14.17 -5.16
CA GLY A 126 -23.90 -13.01 -4.33
C GLY A 126 -22.76 -12.58 -3.38
N ILE A 127 -21.56 -13.11 -3.60
CA ILE A 127 -20.36 -12.82 -2.79
C ILE A 127 -19.78 -11.47 -3.24
N GLN A 128 -19.49 -10.61 -2.26
CA GLN A 128 -18.87 -9.30 -2.52
C GLN A 128 -17.36 -9.45 -2.63
N VAL A 129 -16.80 -9.03 -3.77
CA VAL A 129 -15.33 -9.09 -3.99
C VAL A 129 -14.70 -7.73 -3.74
N ILE A 130 -13.65 -7.70 -2.93
CA ILE A 130 -12.82 -6.51 -2.69
C ILE A 130 -11.38 -6.85 -3.07
N LEU A 131 -10.79 -6.04 -3.94
CA LEU A 131 -9.38 -6.15 -4.28
C LEU A 131 -8.55 -5.30 -3.31
N PHE A 132 -7.36 -5.75 -2.98
CA PHE A 132 -6.44 -4.96 -2.17
C PHE A 132 -4.98 -5.18 -2.63
N ASP A 133 -4.08 -4.26 -2.26
CA ASP A 133 -2.66 -4.28 -2.60
C ASP A 133 -2.42 -4.10 -4.11
N ARG A 134 -2.96 -4.96 -4.95
CA ARG A 134 -2.69 -5.05 -6.38
C ARG A 134 -3.95 -5.03 -7.23
N THR A 135 -3.86 -4.46 -8.43
CA THR A 135 -4.90 -4.54 -9.45
C THR A 135 -4.87 -5.88 -10.20
N ILE A 136 -5.99 -6.20 -10.84
CA ILE A 136 -6.11 -7.33 -11.77
C ILE A 136 -6.70 -6.88 -13.10
N ASP A 137 -6.49 -7.70 -14.14
CA ASP A 137 -7.08 -7.56 -15.47
C ASP A 137 -8.48 -8.20 -15.49
N ALA A 138 -9.49 -7.53 -14.91
CA ALA A 138 -10.87 -7.97 -14.90
C ALA A 138 -11.82 -6.80 -15.06
N ASP A 139 -13.05 -7.08 -15.53
CA ASP A 139 -14.09 -6.06 -15.63
C ASP A 139 -14.43 -5.51 -14.25
N GLU A 140 -14.41 -4.18 -14.13
CA GLU A 140 -14.66 -3.50 -12.86
C GLU A 140 -16.04 -3.82 -12.24
N SER A 141 -17.01 -4.27 -13.02
CA SER A 141 -18.32 -4.69 -12.51
C SER A 141 -18.27 -5.96 -11.66
N LEU A 142 -17.15 -6.70 -11.70
CA LEU A 142 -16.99 -7.98 -11.01
C LEU A 142 -16.47 -7.85 -9.57
N TYR A 143 -16.13 -6.66 -9.12
CA TYR A 143 -15.76 -6.38 -7.73
C TYR A 143 -16.40 -5.07 -7.25
N VAL A 144 -16.60 -4.95 -5.94
CA VAL A 144 -17.30 -3.78 -5.34
C VAL A 144 -16.37 -2.64 -5.02
N ALA A 145 -15.13 -2.93 -4.68
CA ALA A 145 -14.10 -1.93 -4.39
C ALA A 145 -12.69 -2.50 -4.57
N SER A 146 -11.72 -1.59 -4.66
CA SER A 146 -10.29 -1.90 -4.66
C SER A 146 -9.51 -0.88 -3.81
N ILE A 147 -8.58 -1.35 -3.00
CA ILE A 147 -7.65 -0.55 -2.21
C ILE A 147 -6.25 -0.95 -2.64
N VAL A 148 -5.63 -0.14 -3.49
CA VAL A 148 -4.42 -0.54 -4.23
C VAL A 148 -3.38 0.56 -4.26
N SER A 149 -2.12 0.17 -4.44
CA SER A 149 -1.03 1.08 -4.76
C SER A 149 -1.03 1.43 -6.24
N ASP A 150 -0.61 2.65 -6.58
CA ASP A 150 -0.33 3.04 -7.97
C ASP A 150 1.10 2.64 -8.34
N MET A 151 1.27 1.37 -8.70
CA MET A 151 2.56 0.76 -9.03
C MET A 151 3.28 1.48 -10.19
N ALA A 152 2.54 2.08 -11.13
CA ALA A 152 3.12 2.86 -12.22
C ALA A 152 3.68 4.20 -11.69
N LYS A 153 2.96 4.84 -10.77
CA LYS A 153 3.42 6.07 -10.11
C LYS A 153 4.62 5.80 -9.20
N GLU A 154 4.66 4.67 -8.48
CA GLU A 154 5.84 4.27 -7.71
C GLU A 154 7.08 4.20 -8.61
N GLY A 155 6.98 3.45 -9.72
CA GLY A 155 8.06 3.35 -10.70
C GLY A 155 8.45 4.69 -11.29
N GLN A 156 7.47 5.53 -11.67
CA GLN A 156 7.73 6.87 -12.23
C GLN A 156 8.43 7.77 -11.21
N THR A 157 8.01 7.76 -9.95
CA THR A 157 8.63 8.56 -8.89
C THR A 157 10.09 8.16 -8.68
N ALA A 158 10.39 6.86 -8.71
CA ALA A 158 11.77 6.36 -8.59
C ALA A 158 12.63 6.76 -9.80
N VAL A 159 12.09 6.68 -11.01
CA VAL A 159 12.77 7.09 -12.25
C VAL A 159 13.00 8.60 -12.30
N ASP A 160 12.02 9.40 -11.86
CA ASP A 160 12.16 10.86 -11.78
C ASP A 160 13.25 11.25 -10.78
N TRP A 161 13.28 10.58 -9.61
CA TRP A 161 14.34 10.75 -8.64
C TRP A 161 15.71 10.39 -9.23
N LEU A 162 15.84 9.21 -9.86
CA LEU A 162 17.10 8.78 -10.47
C LEU A 162 17.57 9.76 -11.57
N THR A 163 16.64 10.25 -12.38
CA THR A 163 16.92 11.28 -13.40
C THR A 163 17.48 12.56 -12.80
N SER A 164 16.95 12.96 -11.62
CA SER A 164 17.39 14.16 -10.91
C SER A 164 18.84 14.09 -10.40
N GLN A 165 19.44 12.89 -10.37
CA GLN A 165 20.84 12.71 -9.96
C GLN A 165 21.82 13.24 -11.02
N GLY A 166 21.39 13.47 -12.27
CA GLY A 166 22.16 14.15 -13.29
C GLY A 166 23.45 13.43 -13.70
N LEU A 167 23.45 12.09 -13.72
CA LEU A 167 24.64 11.32 -14.11
C LEU A 167 24.92 11.45 -15.61
N ASP A 168 26.18 11.41 -15.98
CA ASP A 168 26.61 11.41 -17.41
C ASP A 168 26.11 10.16 -18.13
N SER A 169 26.08 9.01 -17.41
CA SER A 169 25.49 7.77 -17.92
C SER A 169 24.90 6.93 -16.77
N TYR A 170 23.82 6.22 -17.07
CA TYR A 170 23.12 5.30 -16.18
C TYR A 170 23.29 3.88 -16.71
N ASN A 171 24.15 3.09 -16.08
CA ASN A 171 24.40 1.69 -16.42
C ASN A 171 23.69 0.83 -15.37
N ILE A 172 22.53 0.29 -15.72
CA ILE A 172 21.54 -0.18 -14.76
C ILE A 172 21.52 -1.71 -14.68
N ILE A 173 21.67 -2.24 -13.49
CA ILE A 173 21.23 -3.60 -13.14
C ILE A 173 19.79 -3.49 -12.63
N HIS A 174 18.84 -4.01 -13.40
CA HIS A 174 17.44 -4.05 -13.05
C HIS A 174 17.06 -5.44 -12.55
N ILE A 175 16.62 -5.51 -11.29
CA ILE A 175 16.22 -6.73 -10.61
C ILE A 175 14.71 -6.71 -10.42
N GLN A 176 14.01 -7.51 -11.25
CA GLN A 176 12.56 -7.52 -11.33
C GLN A 176 11.95 -8.46 -10.30
N GLY A 177 10.74 -8.14 -9.89
CA GLY A 177 9.88 -9.02 -9.08
C GLY A 177 9.30 -10.19 -9.86
N VAL A 178 8.23 -10.80 -9.32
CA VAL A 178 7.49 -11.87 -10.01
C VAL A 178 6.84 -11.33 -11.27
N MET A 179 7.17 -11.95 -12.39
CA MET A 179 6.69 -11.55 -13.71
C MET A 179 5.16 -11.63 -13.82
N GLY A 180 4.55 -10.55 -14.33
CA GLY A 180 3.10 -10.45 -14.49
C GLY A 180 2.35 -10.03 -13.22
N SER A 181 3.04 -9.68 -12.13
CA SER A 181 2.43 -9.00 -11.00
C SER A 181 2.27 -7.50 -11.29
N ALA A 182 1.25 -6.86 -10.72
CA ALA A 182 1.01 -5.43 -10.92
C ALA A 182 2.23 -4.57 -10.53
N ALA A 183 2.91 -4.91 -9.43
CA ALA A 183 4.11 -4.21 -8.99
C ALA A 183 5.25 -4.30 -10.02
N GLN A 184 5.56 -5.52 -10.51
CA GLN A 184 6.57 -5.70 -11.55
C GLN A 184 6.19 -4.94 -12.83
N ILE A 185 4.95 -5.02 -13.30
CA ILE A 185 4.50 -4.34 -14.52
C ILE A 185 4.66 -2.82 -14.39
N GLY A 186 4.25 -2.23 -13.27
CA GLY A 186 4.32 -0.78 -13.05
C GLY A 186 5.74 -0.27 -12.88
N ARG A 187 6.52 -0.89 -11.98
CA ARG A 187 7.90 -0.47 -11.67
C ARG A 187 8.83 -0.68 -12.87
N THR A 188 8.72 -1.83 -13.56
CA THR A 188 9.46 -2.11 -14.81
C THR A 188 9.07 -1.13 -15.93
N GLY A 189 7.76 -0.90 -16.13
CA GLY A 189 7.27 -0.09 -17.24
C GLY A 189 7.79 1.34 -17.23
N ALA A 190 7.89 1.97 -16.07
CA ALA A 190 8.47 3.30 -15.92
C ALA A 190 9.97 3.33 -16.28
N LEU A 191 10.75 2.37 -15.80
CA LEU A 191 12.17 2.29 -16.08
C LEU A 191 12.44 1.99 -17.57
N ASP A 192 11.73 1.03 -18.15
CA ASP A 192 11.87 0.66 -19.57
C ASP A 192 11.55 1.85 -20.49
N ALA A 193 10.51 2.63 -20.18
CA ALA A 193 10.16 3.83 -20.93
C ALA A 193 11.29 4.88 -20.89
N GLN A 194 11.90 5.08 -19.73
CA GLN A 194 13.02 6.01 -19.56
C GLN A 194 14.27 5.56 -20.31
N VAL A 195 14.62 4.27 -20.22
CA VAL A 195 15.75 3.67 -20.97
C VAL A 195 15.53 3.80 -22.47
N ALA A 196 14.32 3.55 -22.95
CA ALA A 196 14.01 3.66 -24.39
C ALA A 196 14.05 5.10 -24.91
N ALA A 197 13.85 6.10 -24.05
CA ALA A 197 13.80 7.52 -24.43
C ALA A 197 15.15 8.24 -24.36
N ASN A 198 16.19 7.65 -23.74
CA ASN A 198 17.43 8.34 -23.42
C ASN A 198 18.68 7.50 -23.74
N ASP A 199 19.51 7.96 -24.64
CA ASP A 199 20.71 7.26 -25.12
C ASP A 199 21.79 7.02 -24.04
N ASN A 200 21.77 7.79 -22.95
CA ASN A 200 22.71 7.64 -21.84
C ASN A 200 22.17 6.71 -20.72
N TRP A 201 21.02 6.07 -20.93
CA TRP A 201 20.46 5.05 -20.04
C TRP A 201 20.67 3.67 -20.66
N ASN A 202 21.47 2.82 -20.00
CA ASN A 202 21.89 1.53 -20.52
C ASN A 202 21.42 0.41 -19.58
N MET A 203 20.60 -0.50 -20.09
CA MET A 203 20.21 -1.72 -19.37
C MET A 203 21.34 -2.74 -19.46
N VAL A 204 22.16 -2.85 -18.42
CA VAL A 204 23.28 -3.81 -18.33
C VAL A 204 22.76 -5.23 -18.21
N THR A 205 21.74 -5.40 -17.38
CA THR A 205 20.92 -6.64 -17.26
C THR A 205 19.54 -6.30 -16.71
N GLN A 206 18.55 -7.11 -17.10
CA GLN A 206 17.19 -7.06 -16.59
C GLN A 206 16.76 -8.50 -16.37
N GLN A 207 16.60 -8.91 -15.11
CA GLN A 207 16.27 -10.29 -14.76
C GLN A 207 15.35 -10.33 -13.55
N THR A 208 14.42 -11.29 -13.55
CA THR A 208 13.58 -11.52 -12.37
C THR A 208 14.33 -12.26 -11.29
N ALA A 209 14.19 -11.79 -10.06
CA ALA A 209 14.61 -12.49 -8.86
C ALA A 209 13.40 -12.96 -8.02
N GLU A 210 12.17 -12.77 -8.52
CA GLU A 210 10.94 -13.26 -7.91
C GLU A 210 10.78 -12.83 -6.44
N TRP A 211 11.16 -11.58 -6.13
CA TRP A 211 11.19 -10.97 -4.78
C TRP A 211 12.25 -11.58 -3.83
N ASN A 212 13.11 -12.46 -4.32
CA ASN A 212 14.06 -13.21 -3.50
C ASN A 212 15.44 -12.58 -3.44
N ALA A 213 15.94 -12.34 -2.22
CA ALA A 213 17.24 -11.72 -1.98
C ALA A 213 18.43 -12.57 -2.47
N GLU A 214 18.38 -13.89 -2.30
CA GLU A 214 19.50 -14.78 -2.71
C GLU A 214 19.62 -14.81 -4.24
N THR A 215 18.48 -14.88 -4.95
CA THR A 215 18.45 -14.82 -6.43
C THR A 215 18.98 -13.48 -6.91
N ALA A 216 18.57 -12.37 -6.28
CA ALA A 216 19.08 -11.03 -6.58
C ALA A 216 20.61 -10.93 -6.39
N GLN A 217 21.13 -11.48 -5.29
CA GLN A 217 22.57 -11.56 -5.04
C GLN A 217 23.30 -12.32 -6.15
N GLN A 218 22.77 -13.45 -6.62
CA GLN A 218 23.37 -14.24 -7.70
C GLN A 218 23.36 -13.49 -9.03
N ILE A 219 22.31 -12.75 -9.35
CA ILE A 219 22.21 -11.91 -10.55
C ILE A 219 23.32 -10.85 -10.52
N VAL A 220 23.45 -10.08 -9.45
CA VAL A 220 24.46 -9.03 -9.32
C VAL A 220 25.86 -9.60 -9.34
N GLN A 221 26.10 -10.72 -8.62
CA GLN A 221 27.39 -11.41 -8.64
C GLN A 221 27.78 -11.83 -10.07
N SER A 222 26.83 -12.33 -10.86
CA SER A 222 27.08 -12.71 -12.26
C SER A 222 27.48 -11.53 -13.12
N VAL A 223 26.89 -10.34 -12.90
CA VAL A 223 27.30 -9.11 -13.61
C VAL A 223 28.72 -8.70 -13.23
N ILE A 224 29.03 -8.71 -11.93
CA ILE A 224 30.38 -8.42 -11.40
C ILE A 224 31.40 -9.37 -12.03
N ASP A 225 31.16 -10.66 -12.02
CA ASP A 225 32.06 -11.69 -12.56
C ASP A 225 32.26 -11.56 -14.08
N SER A 226 31.27 -11.00 -14.78
CA SER A 226 31.37 -10.72 -16.22
C SER A 226 32.24 -9.51 -16.56
N GLY A 227 32.59 -8.68 -15.58
CA GLY A 227 33.35 -7.46 -15.77
C GLY A 227 32.60 -6.32 -16.46
N LYS A 228 31.27 -6.38 -16.54
CA LYS A 228 30.46 -5.29 -17.08
C LYS A 228 30.42 -4.13 -16.09
N GLU A 229 30.58 -2.91 -16.62
CA GLU A 229 30.45 -1.69 -15.80
C GLU A 229 28.97 -1.39 -15.50
N PHE A 230 28.70 -0.97 -14.28
CA PHE A 230 27.40 -0.51 -13.83
C PHE A 230 27.56 0.52 -12.71
N ASN A 231 26.53 1.37 -12.52
CA ASN A 231 26.51 2.39 -11.48
C ASN A 231 25.13 2.55 -10.83
N VAL A 232 24.15 1.75 -11.22
CA VAL A 232 22.80 1.75 -10.65
C VAL A 232 22.31 0.33 -10.40
N ILE A 233 21.84 0.07 -9.20
CA ILE A 233 20.98 -1.06 -8.84
C ILE A 233 19.57 -0.51 -8.73
N TYR A 234 18.67 -0.95 -9.63
CA TYR A 234 17.24 -0.73 -9.53
C TYR A 234 16.58 -2.06 -9.16
N ALA A 235 16.31 -2.27 -7.89
CA ALA A 235 15.66 -3.47 -7.38
C ALA A 235 14.19 -3.15 -7.06
N GLU A 236 13.27 -3.95 -7.58
CA GLU A 236 11.83 -3.69 -7.44
C GLU A 236 11.27 -4.01 -6.04
N ASN A 237 12.10 -4.44 -5.09
CA ASN A 237 11.82 -4.40 -3.65
C ASN A 237 13.09 -4.38 -2.81
N ASP A 238 12.92 -4.12 -1.51
CA ASP A 238 14.03 -4.00 -0.53
C ASP A 238 14.77 -5.30 -0.31
N ASP A 239 14.07 -6.44 -0.24
CA ASP A 239 14.72 -7.74 -0.05
C ASP A 239 15.69 -8.05 -1.20
N MET A 240 15.30 -7.74 -2.44
CA MET A 240 16.18 -7.88 -3.60
C MET A 240 17.32 -6.85 -3.59
N ALA A 241 17.04 -5.59 -3.18
CA ALA A 241 18.09 -4.57 -3.02
C ALA A 241 19.14 -5.01 -1.98
N LYS A 242 18.70 -5.57 -0.86
CA LYS A 242 19.57 -6.17 0.16
C LYS A 242 20.44 -7.30 -0.39
N GLY A 243 19.85 -8.17 -1.21
CA GLY A 243 20.59 -9.23 -1.90
C GLY A 243 21.64 -8.65 -2.86
N ALA A 244 21.30 -7.61 -3.61
CA ALA A 244 22.23 -6.91 -4.48
C ALA A 244 23.40 -6.29 -3.71
N VAL A 245 23.11 -5.60 -2.60
CA VAL A 245 24.12 -5.00 -1.71
C VAL A 245 25.08 -6.07 -1.16
N ALA A 246 24.58 -7.24 -0.77
CA ALA A 246 25.43 -8.34 -0.30
C ALA A 246 26.44 -8.80 -1.37
N ALA A 247 26.12 -8.73 -2.66
CA ALA A 247 27.07 -9.00 -3.74
C ALA A 247 28.09 -7.88 -3.91
N LEU A 248 27.67 -6.60 -3.80
CA LEU A 248 28.56 -5.44 -3.86
C LEU A 248 29.59 -5.48 -2.73
N ASP A 249 29.13 -5.70 -1.50
CA ASP A 249 29.99 -5.79 -0.31
C ASP A 249 31.03 -6.91 -0.42
N LYS A 250 30.60 -8.08 -0.87
CA LYS A 250 31.49 -9.22 -1.10
C LYS A 250 32.58 -8.92 -2.12
N ALA A 251 32.24 -8.09 -3.13
CA ALA A 251 33.19 -7.67 -4.16
C ALA A 251 33.98 -6.40 -3.78
N ASN A 252 33.73 -5.80 -2.61
CA ASN A 252 34.28 -4.52 -2.16
C ASN A 252 33.97 -3.36 -3.13
N ILE A 253 32.78 -3.36 -3.72
CA ILE A 253 32.27 -2.27 -4.57
C ILE A 253 31.54 -1.29 -3.69
N SER A 254 31.94 -0.01 -3.72
CA SER A 254 31.34 1.02 -2.89
C SER A 254 29.95 1.40 -3.41
N HIS A 255 28.99 1.59 -2.51
CA HIS A 255 27.60 1.91 -2.84
C HIS A 255 26.99 2.91 -1.84
N GLY A 256 25.91 3.57 -2.25
CA GLY A 256 25.23 4.57 -1.43
C GLY A 256 25.61 6.01 -1.79
N VAL A 257 25.34 6.92 -0.87
CA VAL A 257 25.51 8.38 -1.10
C VAL A 257 26.96 8.76 -1.35
N GLY A 258 27.22 9.35 -2.52
CA GLY A 258 28.56 9.78 -2.93
C GLY A 258 29.53 8.63 -3.20
N LYS A 259 29.03 7.45 -3.52
CA LYS A 259 29.77 6.24 -3.85
C LYS A 259 29.61 5.85 -5.32
N ASP A 260 30.26 4.73 -5.72
CA ASP A 260 30.29 4.31 -7.12
C ASP A 260 28.95 3.79 -7.65
N VAL A 261 28.13 3.22 -6.77
CA VAL A 261 26.85 2.57 -7.15
C VAL A 261 25.68 3.16 -6.36
N ILE A 262 24.69 3.65 -7.09
CA ILE A 262 23.37 4.01 -6.57
C ILE A 262 22.59 2.72 -6.25
N VAL A 263 21.97 2.64 -5.08
CA VAL A 263 21.09 1.55 -4.69
C VAL A 263 19.68 2.08 -4.43
N MET A 264 18.70 1.45 -5.11
CA MET A 264 17.29 1.79 -5.01
C MET A 264 16.48 0.54 -4.62
N GLY A 265 15.53 0.73 -3.72
CA GLY A 265 14.57 -0.27 -3.26
C GLY A 265 13.13 0.23 -3.33
N PHE A 266 12.21 -0.64 -2.95
CA PHE A 266 10.79 -0.34 -2.75
C PHE A 266 10.29 -1.18 -1.57
N ASP A 267 9.21 -0.73 -0.94
CA ASP A 267 8.40 -1.25 0.15
C ASP A 267 8.57 -0.46 1.46
N CYS A 268 9.70 0.19 1.68
CA CYS A 268 10.03 0.91 2.92
C CYS A 268 10.06 -0.01 4.14
N ASN A 269 10.70 -1.18 4.04
CA ASN A 269 11.03 -1.95 5.23
C ASN A 269 11.82 -1.07 6.20
N LYS A 270 11.52 -1.14 7.50
CA LYS A 270 12.17 -0.28 8.50
C LYS A 270 13.70 -0.36 8.42
N TRP A 271 14.24 -1.56 8.29
CA TRP A 271 15.68 -1.77 8.14
C TRP A 271 16.25 -1.15 6.84
N ALA A 272 15.46 -1.09 5.73
CA ALA A 272 15.88 -0.46 4.49
C ALA A 272 15.89 1.07 4.62
N LEU A 273 14.88 1.66 5.27
CA LEU A 273 14.88 3.09 5.61
C LEU A 273 16.02 3.47 6.58
N GLU A 274 16.42 2.58 7.49
CA GLU A 274 17.59 2.76 8.36
C GLU A 274 18.89 2.77 7.53
N GLU A 275 19.04 1.91 6.52
CA GLU A 275 20.16 1.93 5.57
C GLU A 275 20.17 3.20 4.70
N LEU A 276 18.98 3.66 4.31
CA LEU A 276 18.81 4.92 3.58
C LEU A 276 19.22 6.12 4.44
N LEU A 277 18.77 6.17 5.69
CA LEU A 277 19.12 7.22 6.66
C LEU A 277 20.63 7.24 6.97
N ALA A 278 21.27 6.07 6.99
CA ALA A 278 22.72 5.93 7.14
C ALA A 278 23.52 6.31 5.88
N GLY A 279 22.84 6.53 4.73
CA GLY A 279 23.45 6.83 3.46
C GLY A 279 24.08 5.63 2.74
N ASN A 280 23.78 4.41 3.17
CA ASN A 280 24.23 3.17 2.53
C ASN A 280 23.41 2.84 1.27
N TRP A 281 22.16 3.33 1.21
CA TRP A 281 21.27 3.31 0.05
C TRP A 281 20.98 4.74 -0.39
N ASN A 282 20.31 4.90 -1.54
CA ASN A 282 20.10 6.22 -2.13
C ASN A 282 18.60 6.59 -2.23
N TYR A 283 17.73 5.61 -2.47
CA TYR A 283 16.31 5.81 -2.68
C TYR A 283 15.50 4.59 -2.24
N ASP A 284 14.32 4.84 -1.69
CA ASP A 284 13.33 3.82 -1.39
C ASP A 284 11.93 4.32 -1.70
N GLY A 285 11.18 3.56 -2.49
CA GLY A 285 9.80 3.85 -2.87
C GLY A 285 8.83 3.17 -1.90
N GLN A 286 7.93 3.95 -1.29
CA GLN A 286 6.91 3.39 -0.42
C GLN A 286 5.92 2.54 -1.21
N CYS A 287 5.61 1.34 -0.69
CA CYS A 287 4.43 0.55 -0.97
C CYS A 287 3.76 0.23 0.36
N ASN A 288 2.54 0.72 0.58
CA ASN A 288 1.92 0.68 1.90
C ASN A 288 1.11 -0.62 2.12
N PRO A 289 1.52 -1.50 3.07
CA PRO A 289 0.84 -2.78 3.32
C PRO A 289 -0.42 -2.68 4.20
N PHE A 290 -0.74 -1.51 4.77
CA PHE A 290 -1.78 -1.34 5.79
C PHE A 290 -3.14 -1.02 5.17
N GLN A 291 -3.77 -2.01 4.51
CA GLN A 291 -5.06 -1.84 3.85
C GLN A 291 -6.25 -2.32 4.70
N ALA A 292 -6.03 -3.06 5.79
CA ALA A 292 -7.11 -3.74 6.52
C ALA A 292 -8.19 -2.79 7.05
N SER A 293 -7.82 -1.60 7.54
CA SER A 293 -8.77 -0.61 8.03
C SER A 293 -9.67 -0.03 6.93
N TYR A 294 -9.16 0.13 5.72
CA TYR A 294 -9.95 0.58 4.56
C TYR A 294 -10.94 -0.49 4.13
N ILE A 295 -10.50 -1.75 4.11
CA ILE A 295 -11.35 -2.90 3.77
C ILE A 295 -12.47 -3.05 4.80
N ASP A 296 -12.16 -2.99 6.09
CA ASP A 296 -13.12 -3.03 7.19
C ASP A 296 -14.19 -1.94 7.07
N ALA A 297 -13.77 -0.71 6.78
CA ALA A 297 -14.69 0.41 6.58
C ALA A 297 -15.65 0.18 5.39
N ILE A 298 -15.12 -0.38 4.27
CA ILE A 298 -15.94 -0.73 3.10
C ILE A 298 -16.95 -1.82 3.46
N ILE A 299 -16.52 -2.89 4.12
CA ILE A 299 -17.42 -3.99 4.53
C ILE A 299 -18.53 -3.43 5.44
N LYS A 300 -18.19 -2.63 6.46
CA LYS A 300 -19.16 -2.00 7.35
C LYS A 300 -20.16 -1.10 6.63
N ASP A 301 -19.72 -0.36 5.62
CA ASP A 301 -20.62 0.46 4.81
C ASP A 301 -21.57 -0.42 3.98
N LEU A 302 -21.07 -1.49 3.36
CA LEU A 302 -21.89 -2.45 2.62
C LEU A 302 -22.92 -3.16 3.52
N GLU A 303 -22.54 -3.61 4.72
CA GLU A 303 -23.43 -4.21 5.70
C GLU A 303 -24.54 -3.25 6.17
N ASN A 304 -24.27 -1.95 6.16
CA ASN A 304 -25.25 -0.90 6.44
C ASN A 304 -26.05 -0.45 5.20
N GLY A 305 -25.95 -1.17 4.09
CA GLY A 305 -26.68 -0.90 2.85
C GLY A 305 -26.20 0.35 2.08
N LYS A 306 -24.97 0.80 2.39
CA LYS A 306 -24.34 1.91 1.66
C LYS A 306 -23.50 1.37 0.50
N THR A 307 -23.32 2.19 -0.51
CA THR A 307 -22.35 1.95 -1.60
C THR A 307 -21.03 2.62 -1.22
N PRO A 308 -19.87 2.02 -1.47
CA PRO A 308 -18.58 2.70 -1.29
C PRO A 308 -18.55 4.03 -2.04
N ALA A 309 -18.04 5.07 -1.41
CA ALA A 309 -18.01 6.43 -1.99
C ALA A 309 -17.12 6.48 -3.24
N GLU A 310 -16.03 5.71 -3.22
CA GLU A 310 -15.11 5.51 -4.33
C GLU A 310 -14.94 4.02 -4.59
N LYS A 311 -14.91 3.65 -5.86
CA LYS A 311 -14.69 2.26 -6.26
C LYS A 311 -13.23 1.85 -6.07
N THR A 312 -12.32 2.77 -6.32
CA THR A 312 -10.88 2.55 -6.19
C THR A 312 -10.28 3.58 -5.24
N ILE A 313 -9.71 3.11 -4.17
CA ILE A 313 -8.89 3.90 -3.25
C ILE A 313 -7.44 3.65 -3.63
N ILE A 314 -6.76 4.69 -4.09
CA ILE A 314 -5.31 4.66 -4.32
C ILE A 314 -4.63 5.05 -3.01
N MET A 315 -3.72 4.19 -2.53
CA MET A 315 -2.92 4.49 -1.35
C MET A 315 -2.04 5.71 -1.60
N ASP A 316 -1.96 6.60 -0.61
CA ASP A 316 -1.04 7.74 -0.69
C ASP A 316 0.37 7.27 -0.33
N GLU A 317 1.27 7.30 -1.31
CA GLU A 317 2.61 6.76 -1.22
C GLU A 317 3.63 7.74 -1.79
N LYS A 318 4.84 7.72 -1.27
CA LYS A 318 5.92 8.62 -1.66
C LYS A 318 7.27 7.91 -1.78
N GLY A 319 8.22 8.56 -2.43
CA GLY A 319 9.62 8.14 -2.42
C GLY A 319 10.40 8.80 -1.29
N PHE A 320 11.39 8.11 -0.76
CA PHE A 320 12.34 8.61 0.23
C PHE A 320 13.73 8.70 -0.38
N ASP A 321 14.39 9.81 -0.12
CA ASP A 321 15.74 10.14 -0.60
C ASP A 321 16.70 10.22 0.59
N ALA A 322 17.86 9.57 0.47
CA ALA A 322 18.87 9.55 1.54
C ALA A 322 19.35 10.95 1.98
N SER A 323 19.22 11.96 1.11
CA SER A 323 19.60 13.34 1.45
C SER A 323 18.57 14.09 2.28
N THR A 324 17.34 13.59 2.37
CA THR A 324 16.20 14.28 2.99
C THR A 324 15.47 13.46 4.06
N ILE A 325 15.64 12.14 4.08
CA ILE A 325 14.99 11.26 5.05
C ILE A 325 15.38 11.61 6.49
N THR A 326 14.45 11.49 7.41
CA THR A 326 14.62 11.73 8.84
C THR A 326 14.32 10.48 9.66
N GLN A 327 14.74 10.47 10.94
CA GLN A 327 14.37 9.40 11.86
C GLN A 327 12.84 9.32 12.04
N GLU A 328 12.14 10.44 11.98
CA GLU A 328 10.68 10.48 12.04
C GLU A 328 10.03 9.78 10.84
N ASP A 329 10.62 9.91 9.64
CA ASP A 329 10.16 9.16 8.47
C ASP A 329 10.35 7.65 8.66
N VAL A 330 11.50 7.22 9.18
CA VAL A 330 11.77 5.79 9.50
C VAL A 330 10.74 5.25 10.50
N ASP A 331 10.42 6.03 11.51
CA ASP A 331 9.47 5.60 12.56
C ASP A 331 8.01 5.60 12.09
N ASN A 332 7.63 6.50 11.17
CA ASN A 332 6.26 6.64 10.68
C ASN A 332 5.95 5.75 9.46
N TYR A 333 6.92 5.45 8.61
CA TYR A 333 6.72 4.77 7.33
C TYR A 333 7.42 3.42 7.25
N GLY A 334 8.33 3.11 8.17
CA GLY A 334 9.01 1.82 8.21
C GLY A 334 8.08 0.68 8.63
N ILE A 335 7.95 -0.34 7.76
CA ILE A 335 7.10 -1.52 7.97
C ILE A 335 7.88 -2.67 8.62
#